data_c49afe770ab77d78d2b2bbf99c71eb59
#
_entry.id   c49afe770ab77d78d2b2bbf99c71eb59
#
_cell.length_a   1.000
_cell.length_b   1.000
_cell.length_c   1.000
_cell.angle_alpha   90.00
_cell.angle_beta   90.00
_cell.angle_gamma   90.00
#
_symmetry.space_group_name_H-M   'P 1'
#
loop_
_entity.id
_entity.type
_entity.pdbx_description
1 polymer ?
#
loop_
_entity_poly.entity_id
_entity_poly.type
_entity_poly.pdbx_seq_one_letter_code
_entity_poly.pdbx_strand_id
1 'polypeptide(L)'
;MYGQGEGIASAVCDQLEKAVSADRITTHASITAKPFFENRGYRTVREQQVNRNEILLTNYVMEKDMDRKEEKIQCIFSEQNEQCIKERCPFHKKEKKKAAFICVHNSCRSQIAEALGKHFASDVFESYSAGTETKEQINQDAVRLMKKRYGINMEETQYSKLINQIPEPDIAISMGCNVECPFIGRPFDENWGLEDPTGKSDAEFEKIIDEIEANILKLKERLGKDVEECRPAEEQNV
;
A
#
# COMPACT_ATOMS: atom_id res chain seq x y z
N MET A 1 35.60 3.04 -35.28
CA MET A 1 34.15 3.09 -35.54
C MET A 1 33.52 1.91 -34.83
N TYR A 2 32.96 2.10 -33.66
CA TYR A 2 32.30 1.02 -32.92
C TYR A 2 30.83 0.96 -33.41
N GLY A 3 30.38 -0.24 -33.77
CA GLY A 3 29.10 -0.52 -34.42
C GLY A 3 27.89 0.04 -33.68
N GLN A 4 27.45 1.22 -34.08
CA GLN A 4 26.13 1.74 -33.75
C GLN A 4 25.14 1.05 -34.70
N GLY A 5 24.33 0.14 -34.17
CA GLY A 5 23.22 -0.45 -34.93
C GLY A 5 23.01 -1.97 -34.82
N GLU A 6 23.80 -2.73 -34.06
CA GLU A 6 23.69 -4.19 -34.02
C GLU A 6 22.57 -4.73 -33.09
N GLY A 7 21.66 -3.89 -32.59
CA GLY A 7 20.54 -4.35 -31.76
C GLY A 7 20.92 -4.86 -30.37
N ILE A 8 22.20 -4.84 -30.01
CA ILE A 8 22.71 -5.39 -28.75
C ILE A 8 22.06 -4.69 -27.53
N ALA A 9 21.96 -3.35 -27.57
CA ALA A 9 21.31 -2.58 -26.51
C ALA A 9 19.84 -2.99 -26.34
N SER A 10 19.12 -3.21 -27.44
CA SER A 10 17.73 -3.69 -27.41
C SER A 10 17.64 -5.08 -26.81
N ALA A 11 18.51 -6.00 -27.21
CA ALA A 11 18.52 -7.38 -26.70
C ALA A 11 18.81 -7.43 -25.21
N VAL A 12 19.76 -6.62 -24.71
CA VAL A 12 20.08 -6.50 -23.28
C VAL A 12 18.87 -5.94 -22.50
N CYS A 13 18.25 -4.87 -23.00
CA CYS A 13 17.04 -4.32 -22.36
C CYS A 13 15.89 -5.32 -22.36
N ASP A 14 15.68 -6.08 -23.44
CA ASP A 14 14.66 -7.13 -23.51
C ASP A 14 14.87 -8.23 -22.47
N GLN A 15 16.12 -8.62 -22.25
CA GLN A 15 16.47 -9.60 -21.23
C GLN A 15 16.24 -9.06 -19.81
N LEU A 16 16.65 -7.82 -19.56
CA LEU A 16 16.46 -7.16 -18.28
C LEU A 16 14.98 -6.95 -17.97
N GLU A 17 14.20 -6.44 -18.93
CA GLU A 17 12.77 -6.21 -18.78
C GLU A 17 12.00 -7.53 -18.53
N LYS A 18 12.42 -8.64 -19.12
CA LYS A 18 11.85 -9.98 -18.86
C LYS A 18 12.24 -10.55 -17.50
N ALA A 19 13.44 -10.26 -17.02
CA ALA A 19 13.94 -10.81 -15.77
C ALA A 19 13.42 -10.09 -14.51
N VAL A 20 12.88 -8.87 -14.67
CA VAL A 20 12.42 -8.04 -13.55
C VAL A 20 10.96 -8.34 -13.23
N SER A 21 10.69 -8.65 -11.95
CA SER A 21 9.34 -8.86 -11.41
C SER A 21 8.72 -7.58 -10.82
N ALA A 22 9.15 -6.39 -11.27
CA ALA A 22 8.65 -5.11 -10.79
C ALA A 22 7.53 -4.58 -11.69
N ASP A 23 6.60 -3.83 -11.11
CA ASP A 23 5.49 -3.19 -11.85
C ASP A 23 5.96 -1.97 -12.66
N ARG A 24 7.17 -1.46 -12.33
CA ARG A 24 7.77 -0.30 -12.98
C ARG A 24 9.29 -0.41 -13.02
N ILE A 25 9.88 -0.01 -14.14
CA ILE A 25 11.33 0.12 -14.31
C ILE A 25 11.68 1.59 -14.45
N THR A 26 12.69 2.04 -13.70
CA THR A 26 13.24 3.39 -13.81
C THR A 26 14.65 3.33 -14.39
N THR A 27 14.97 4.24 -15.29
CA THR A 27 16.33 4.39 -15.86
C THR A 27 16.76 5.86 -15.88
N HIS A 28 18.06 6.08 -15.92
CA HIS A 28 18.66 7.40 -16.09
C HIS A 28 19.34 7.46 -17.46
N ALA A 29 18.69 8.11 -18.40
CA ALA A 29 19.16 8.21 -19.79
C ALA A 29 19.93 9.51 -20.03
N SER A 30 21.04 9.43 -20.77
CA SER A 30 21.70 10.61 -21.33
C SER A 30 20.84 11.24 -22.43
N ILE A 31 21.18 12.46 -22.84
CA ILE A 31 20.50 13.16 -23.94
C ILE A 31 20.47 12.27 -25.20
N THR A 32 21.55 11.59 -25.51
CA THR A 32 21.66 10.72 -26.67
C THR A 32 20.92 9.39 -26.54
N ALA A 33 20.75 8.88 -25.31
CA ALA A 33 20.05 7.63 -25.04
C ALA A 33 18.53 7.82 -24.86
N LYS A 34 18.08 9.04 -24.60
CA LYS A 34 16.66 9.34 -24.36
C LYS A 34 15.76 8.83 -25.49
N PRO A 35 16.01 9.11 -26.79
CA PRO A 35 15.15 8.61 -27.88
C PRO A 35 15.08 7.09 -27.96
N PHE A 36 16.16 6.38 -27.61
CA PHE A 36 16.16 4.92 -27.54
C PHE A 36 15.18 4.39 -26.49
N PHE A 37 15.15 4.98 -25.31
CA PHE A 37 14.23 4.57 -24.25
C PHE A 37 12.79 5.02 -24.54
N GLU A 38 12.57 6.20 -25.14
CA GLU A 38 11.24 6.64 -25.59
C GLU A 38 10.64 5.64 -26.60
N ASN A 39 11.42 5.18 -27.58
CA ASN A 39 10.99 4.17 -28.55
C ASN A 39 10.69 2.80 -27.90
N ARG A 40 11.19 2.55 -26.68
CA ARG A 40 10.89 1.36 -25.89
C ARG A 40 9.72 1.54 -24.92
N GLY A 41 9.03 2.68 -24.97
CA GLY A 41 7.86 2.97 -24.14
C GLY A 41 8.18 3.55 -22.76
N TYR A 42 9.42 4.02 -22.55
CA TYR A 42 9.74 4.80 -21.34
C TYR A 42 9.25 6.24 -21.50
N ARG A 43 8.66 6.79 -20.46
CA ARG A 43 8.27 8.21 -20.38
C ARG A 43 9.28 9.00 -19.57
N THR A 44 9.57 10.23 -19.95
CA THR A 44 10.40 11.14 -19.16
C THR A 44 9.61 11.64 -17.94
N VAL A 45 10.14 11.42 -16.75
CA VAL A 45 9.56 11.91 -15.50
C VAL A 45 10.14 13.25 -15.12
N ARG A 46 11.45 13.41 -15.24
CA ARG A 46 12.14 14.68 -14.97
C ARG A 46 13.48 14.74 -15.68
N GLU A 47 13.89 15.98 -15.95
CA GLU A 47 15.26 16.30 -16.33
C GLU A 47 16.07 16.64 -15.07
N GLN A 48 17.32 16.23 -15.01
CA GLN A 48 18.22 16.56 -13.90
C GLN A 48 19.65 16.78 -14.39
N GLN A 49 20.43 17.51 -13.61
CA GLN A 49 21.86 17.68 -13.83
C GLN A 49 22.64 16.86 -12.82
N VAL A 50 23.59 16.08 -13.30
CA VAL A 50 24.46 15.25 -12.48
C VAL A 50 25.89 15.72 -12.65
N ASN A 51 26.56 16.05 -11.54
CA ASN A 51 27.97 16.41 -11.55
C ASN A 51 28.83 15.14 -11.65
N ARG A 52 29.61 15.04 -12.70
CA ARG A 52 30.64 14.01 -12.87
C ARG A 52 31.96 14.65 -13.13
N ASN A 53 32.90 14.57 -12.15
CA ASN A 53 34.23 15.14 -12.25
C ASN A 53 34.20 16.64 -12.64
N GLU A 54 33.43 17.44 -11.91
CA GLU A 54 33.23 18.88 -12.11
C GLU A 54 32.52 19.28 -13.41
N ILE A 55 32.05 18.30 -14.18
CA ILE A 55 31.26 18.55 -15.39
C ILE A 55 29.79 18.27 -15.07
N LEU A 56 28.94 19.26 -15.31
CA LEU A 56 27.49 19.10 -15.21
C LEU A 56 26.95 18.43 -16.47
N LEU A 57 26.42 17.23 -16.31
CA LEU A 57 25.81 16.47 -17.38
C LEU A 57 24.29 16.43 -17.21
N THR A 58 23.56 16.81 -18.23
CA THR A 58 22.10 16.64 -18.24
C THR A 58 21.74 15.20 -18.52
N ASN A 59 20.88 14.64 -17.69
CA ASN A 59 20.25 13.35 -17.95
C ASN A 59 18.75 13.38 -17.62
N TYR A 60 18.04 12.35 -18.00
CA TYR A 60 16.60 12.20 -17.85
C TYR A 60 16.29 11.00 -17.00
N VAL A 61 15.50 11.20 -15.93
CA VAL A 61 14.88 10.09 -15.23
C VAL A 61 13.68 9.66 -16.06
N MET A 62 13.68 8.42 -16.49
CA MET A 62 12.64 7.85 -17.35
C MET A 62 12.05 6.60 -16.70
N GLU A 63 10.76 6.40 -16.87
CA GLU A 63 10.02 5.28 -16.30
C GLU A 63 9.22 4.56 -17.38
N LYS A 64 9.13 3.25 -17.22
CA LYS A 64 8.25 2.38 -17.99
C LYS A 64 7.42 1.55 -17.03
N ASP A 65 6.11 1.65 -17.13
CA ASP A 65 5.21 0.72 -16.47
C ASP A 65 5.30 -0.62 -17.21
N MET A 66 5.59 -1.67 -16.46
CA MET A 66 5.65 -3.02 -17.02
C MET A 66 4.22 -3.53 -17.08
N ASP A 67 3.60 -3.46 -18.27
CA ASP A 67 2.40 -4.22 -18.52
C ASP A 67 2.74 -5.69 -18.25
N ARG A 68 2.41 -6.18 -17.08
CA ARG A 68 2.20 -7.61 -16.94
C ARG A 68 1.10 -7.89 -17.94
N LYS A 69 1.46 -8.38 -19.11
CA LYS A 69 0.52 -9.19 -19.86
C LYS A 69 0.08 -10.21 -18.84
N GLU A 70 -1.14 -10.04 -18.33
CA GLU A 70 -1.86 -11.18 -17.83
C GLU A 70 -1.71 -12.18 -18.96
N GLU A 71 -0.78 -13.12 -18.82
CA GLU A 71 -0.90 -14.36 -19.54
C GLU A 71 -2.26 -14.85 -19.09
N LYS A 72 -3.25 -14.56 -19.92
CA LYS A 72 -4.50 -15.30 -19.91
C LYS A 72 -4.06 -16.75 -20.14
N ILE A 73 -3.65 -17.39 -19.05
CA ILE A 73 -3.65 -18.85 -18.97
C ILE A 73 -5.10 -19.16 -19.21
N GLN A 74 -5.39 -19.45 -20.45
CA GLN A 74 -6.69 -19.91 -20.89
C GLN A 74 -6.93 -21.17 -20.08
N CYS A 75 -7.65 -21.00 -18.97
CA CYS A 75 -8.09 -22.12 -18.15
C CYS A 75 -8.82 -23.07 -19.09
N ILE A 76 -8.20 -24.22 -19.38
CA ILE A 76 -8.67 -25.23 -20.35
C ILE A 76 -9.94 -25.95 -19.83
N PHE A 77 -10.57 -25.41 -18.79
CA PHE A 77 -11.80 -25.94 -18.23
C PHE A 77 -13.00 -25.05 -18.54
N SER A 78 -13.86 -25.60 -19.35
CA SER A 78 -15.13 -25.13 -19.91
C SER A 78 -15.99 -24.22 -19.01
N GLU A 79 -16.66 -23.32 -19.67
CA GLU A 79 -17.65 -22.29 -19.33
C GLU A 79 -18.80 -22.63 -18.36
N GLN A 80 -18.72 -23.71 -17.57
CA GLN A 80 -19.85 -24.15 -16.74
C GLN A 80 -19.68 -24.01 -15.22
N ASN A 81 -18.60 -23.41 -14.70
CA ASN A 81 -18.41 -23.27 -13.26
C ASN A 81 -17.69 -21.95 -12.87
N GLU A 82 -18.33 -20.81 -13.13
CA GLU A 82 -17.78 -19.47 -12.77
C GLU A 82 -17.47 -19.33 -11.29
N GLN A 83 -18.12 -20.08 -10.42
CA GLN A 83 -17.97 -19.97 -8.97
C GLN A 83 -16.77 -20.76 -8.42
N CYS A 84 -16.37 -21.83 -9.08
CA CYS A 84 -15.28 -22.71 -8.61
C CYS A 84 -13.88 -22.21 -9.01
N ILE A 85 -13.78 -21.37 -10.05
CA ILE A 85 -12.50 -20.95 -10.64
C ILE A 85 -11.88 -19.79 -9.86
N LYS A 86 -12.67 -18.89 -9.29
CA LYS A 86 -12.18 -17.73 -8.53
C LYS A 86 -11.54 -18.11 -7.19
N GLU A 87 -12.00 -19.18 -6.55
CA GLU A 87 -11.57 -19.56 -5.20
C GLU A 87 -10.39 -20.56 -5.16
N ARG A 88 -10.06 -21.25 -6.26
CA ARG A 88 -9.05 -22.32 -6.31
C ARG A 88 -7.87 -22.08 -7.25
N CYS A 89 -7.74 -20.90 -7.86
CA CYS A 89 -6.61 -20.64 -8.74
C CYS A 89 -5.37 -20.28 -7.93
N PRO A 90 -4.28 -21.08 -7.92
CA PRO A 90 -3.05 -20.77 -7.16
C PRO A 90 -2.36 -19.49 -7.64
N PHE A 91 -2.75 -18.97 -8.80
CA PHE A 91 -2.24 -17.71 -9.36
C PHE A 91 -3.16 -16.50 -9.12
N HIS A 92 -4.32 -16.69 -8.50
CA HIS A 92 -5.18 -15.58 -8.10
C HIS A 92 -4.60 -14.99 -6.81
N LYS A 93 -3.89 -13.88 -6.94
CA LYS A 93 -3.49 -13.06 -5.79
C LYS A 93 -4.79 -12.53 -5.19
N LYS A 94 -5.27 -13.17 -4.11
CA LYS A 94 -6.49 -12.75 -3.41
C LYS A 94 -6.32 -11.28 -3.07
N GLU A 95 -7.22 -10.42 -3.55
CA GLU A 95 -7.20 -9.02 -3.17
C GLU A 95 -7.26 -8.93 -1.65
N LYS A 96 -6.37 -8.14 -1.07
CA LYS A 96 -6.34 -7.94 0.38
C LYS A 96 -7.62 -7.25 0.80
N LYS A 97 -8.20 -7.70 1.91
CA LYS A 97 -9.34 -7.01 2.53
C LYS A 97 -8.94 -5.58 2.90
N LYS A 98 -9.83 -4.63 2.67
CA LYS A 98 -9.66 -3.22 3.03
C LYS A 98 -10.26 -2.99 4.41
N ALA A 99 -9.43 -2.65 5.38
CA ALA A 99 -9.85 -2.30 6.74
C ALA A 99 -9.83 -0.78 6.91
N ALA A 100 -10.96 -0.20 7.30
CA ALA A 100 -11.08 1.23 7.55
C ALA A 100 -11.28 1.50 9.04
N PHE A 101 -10.40 2.34 9.60
CA PHE A 101 -10.45 2.82 10.97
C PHE A 101 -11.12 4.17 11.02
N ILE A 102 -12.27 4.25 11.71
CA ILE A 102 -13.16 5.42 11.67
C ILE A 102 -13.24 6.09 13.04
N CYS A 103 -13.05 7.39 13.06
CA CYS A 103 -13.33 8.25 14.22
C CYS A 103 -14.01 9.55 13.74
N VAL A 104 -14.33 10.47 14.64
CA VAL A 104 -15.02 11.72 14.25
C VAL A 104 -14.12 12.58 13.35
N HIS A 105 -12.94 12.96 13.82
CA HIS A 105 -12.10 13.98 13.18
C HIS A 105 -10.96 13.45 12.30
N ASN A 106 -10.76 12.14 12.25
CA ASN A 106 -9.64 11.50 11.52
C ASN A 106 -8.27 12.20 11.77
N SER A 107 -7.98 12.53 13.03
CA SER A 107 -6.75 13.26 13.37
C SER A 107 -5.82 12.55 14.36
N CYS A 108 -6.31 11.58 15.14
CA CYS A 108 -5.54 10.90 16.18
C CYS A 108 -5.66 9.38 16.08
N ARG A 109 -6.58 8.74 16.83
CA ARG A 109 -6.70 7.27 16.96
C ARG A 109 -6.77 6.52 15.63
N SER A 110 -7.63 6.95 14.71
CA SER A 110 -7.77 6.33 13.39
C SER A 110 -6.51 6.48 12.53
N GLN A 111 -5.79 7.59 12.65
CA GLN A 111 -4.52 7.82 11.96
C GLN A 111 -3.41 6.90 12.50
N ILE A 112 -3.33 6.72 13.83
CA ILE A 112 -2.44 5.76 14.47
C ILE A 112 -2.74 4.34 13.99
N ALA A 113 -4.03 3.96 13.96
CA ALA A 113 -4.46 2.64 13.51
C ALA A 113 -4.10 2.38 12.03
N GLU A 114 -4.30 3.34 11.14
CA GLU A 114 -3.86 3.25 9.75
C GLU A 114 -2.34 3.07 9.65
N ALA A 115 -1.56 3.85 10.41
CA ALA A 115 -0.10 3.78 10.41
C ALA A 115 0.40 2.41 10.90
N LEU A 116 -0.12 1.92 12.04
CA LEU A 116 0.24 0.63 12.59
C LEU A 116 -0.23 -0.54 11.71
N GLY A 117 -1.41 -0.43 11.10
CA GLY A 117 -1.90 -1.43 10.16
C GLY A 117 -1.00 -1.54 8.92
N LYS A 118 -0.57 -0.42 8.36
CA LYS A 118 0.42 -0.40 7.25
C LYS A 118 1.76 -0.97 7.68
N HIS A 119 2.19 -0.72 8.92
CA HIS A 119 3.48 -1.17 9.43
C HIS A 119 3.50 -2.66 9.75
N PHE A 120 2.49 -3.18 10.46
CA PHE A 120 2.49 -4.56 10.97
C PHE A 120 1.69 -5.55 10.15
N ALA A 121 0.72 -5.11 9.35
CA ALA A 121 -0.27 -5.98 8.73
C ALA A 121 -0.46 -5.76 7.23
N SER A 122 0.42 -5.01 6.58
CA SER A 122 0.34 -4.74 5.14
C SER A 122 0.45 -5.98 4.25
N ASP A 123 0.94 -7.09 4.79
CA ASP A 123 0.96 -8.40 4.14
C ASP A 123 -0.43 -9.08 4.09
N VAL A 124 -1.33 -8.76 5.04
CA VAL A 124 -2.64 -9.39 5.20
C VAL A 124 -3.80 -8.52 4.72
N PHE A 125 -3.81 -7.23 5.06
CA PHE A 125 -4.87 -6.31 4.67
C PHE A 125 -4.36 -4.92 4.31
N GLU A 126 -5.18 -4.15 3.58
CA GLU A 126 -4.93 -2.74 3.31
C GLU A 126 -5.58 -1.89 4.39
N SER A 127 -4.83 -0.90 4.91
CA SER A 127 -5.27 -0.04 6.01
C SER A 127 -5.65 1.34 5.51
N TYR A 128 -6.82 1.79 5.89
CA TYR A 128 -7.36 3.12 5.61
C TYR A 128 -7.87 3.76 6.89
N SER A 129 -7.88 5.08 6.95
CA SER A 129 -8.56 5.80 8.03
C SER A 129 -9.44 6.91 7.47
N ALA A 130 -10.54 7.21 8.15
CA ALA A 130 -11.41 8.30 7.78
C ALA A 130 -12.16 8.86 9.00
N GLY A 131 -12.80 10.01 8.79
CA GLY A 131 -13.68 10.62 9.75
C GLY A 131 -14.98 11.13 9.12
N THR A 132 -15.92 11.53 9.95
CA THR A 132 -17.10 12.31 9.53
C THR A 132 -16.75 13.77 9.33
N GLU A 133 -15.70 14.21 10.02
CA GLU A 133 -15.13 15.55 9.92
C GLU A 133 -13.63 15.43 9.68
N THR A 134 -13.00 16.50 9.19
CA THR A 134 -11.57 16.58 9.01
C THR A 134 -10.97 17.68 9.88
N LYS A 135 -9.71 17.52 10.26
CA LYS A 135 -8.87 18.59 10.82
C LYS A 135 -7.77 18.96 9.83
N GLU A 136 -7.29 20.19 9.92
CA GLU A 136 -6.21 20.68 9.05
C GLU A 136 -4.90 19.87 9.25
N GLN A 137 -4.69 19.37 10.46
CA GLN A 137 -3.47 18.63 10.81
C GLN A 137 -3.78 17.38 11.64
N ILE A 138 -2.95 16.37 11.47
CA ILE A 138 -2.90 15.21 12.35
C ILE A 138 -2.46 15.67 13.75
N ASN A 139 -2.90 14.99 14.78
CA ASN A 139 -2.49 15.27 16.16
C ASN A 139 -0.96 15.16 16.29
N GLN A 140 -0.30 16.25 16.70
CA GLN A 140 1.16 16.34 16.74
C GLN A 140 1.80 15.45 17.80
N ASP A 141 1.09 15.13 18.88
CA ASP A 141 1.57 14.15 19.87
C ASP A 141 1.56 12.75 19.27
N ALA A 142 0.53 12.39 18.47
CA ALA A 142 0.51 11.14 17.72
C ALA A 142 1.71 11.06 16.76
N VAL A 143 1.95 12.10 15.96
CA VAL A 143 3.09 12.17 15.02
C VAL A 143 4.40 11.97 15.75
N ARG A 144 4.62 12.71 16.83
CA ARG A 144 5.84 12.68 17.64
C ARG A 144 6.09 11.30 18.25
N LEU A 145 5.07 10.72 18.88
CA LEU A 145 5.19 9.43 19.56
C LEU A 145 5.34 8.26 18.57
N MET A 146 4.62 8.27 17.46
CA MET A 146 4.76 7.27 16.41
C MET A 146 6.14 7.31 15.76
N LYS A 147 6.69 8.51 15.52
CA LYS A 147 8.06 8.67 15.03
C LYS A 147 9.09 8.17 16.04
N LYS A 148 8.93 8.51 17.32
CA LYS A 148 9.84 8.09 18.41
C LYS A 148 9.85 6.58 18.59
N ARG A 149 8.67 5.93 18.53
CA ARG A 149 8.51 4.53 18.89
C ARG A 149 8.74 3.56 17.72
N TYR A 150 8.24 3.89 16.54
CA TYR A 150 8.26 3.01 15.36
C TYR A 150 9.05 3.58 14.18
N GLY A 151 9.56 4.80 14.27
CA GLY A 151 10.21 5.48 13.15
C GLY A 151 9.24 5.92 12.05
N ILE A 152 7.94 5.86 12.30
CA ILE A 152 6.90 6.18 11.31
C ILE A 152 6.68 7.70 11.28
N ASN A 153 6.94 8.31 10.13
CA ASN A 153 6.61 9.71 9.88
C ASN A 153 5.21 9.80 9.26
N MET A 154 4.20 10.00 10.11
CA MET A 154 2.79 10.01 9.66
C MET A 154 2.49 11.16 8.70
N GLU A 155 3.15 12.31 8.83
CA GLU A 155 2.90 13.48 7.99
C GLU A 155 3.33 13.30 6.53
N GLU A 156 4.25 12.39 6.25
CA GLU A 156 4.67 12.08 4.88
C GLU A 156 3.66 11.22 4.13
N THR A 157 2.86 10.42 4.84
CA THR A 157 2.05 9.35 4.24
C THR A 157 0.56 9.48 4.51
N GLN A 158 0.16 10.35 5.43
CA GLN A 158 -1.21 10.42 5.93
C GLN A 158 -1.69 11.86 6.07
N TYR A 159 -2.99 12.03 5.93
CA TYR A 159 -3.70 13.28 6.15
C TYR A 159 -5.13 12.97 6.60
N SER A 160 -5.82 13.95 7.17
CA SER A 160 -7.21 13.80 7.59
C SER A 160 -8.14 13.70 6.40
N LYS A 161 -8.99 12.66 6.36
CA LYS A 161 -9.85 12.27 5.22
C LYS A 161 -11.28 12.04 5.67
N LEU A 162 -12.22 12.37 4.80
CA LEU A 162 -13.61 11.97 4.95
C LEU A 162 -13.83 10.53 4.46
N ILE A 163 -14.93 9.92 4.90
CA ILE A 163 -15.29 8.53 4.54
C ILE A 163 -15.44 8.34 3.04
N ASN A 164 -15.95 9.33 2.32
CA ASN A 164 -16.09 9.27 0.86
C ASN A 164 -14.79 9.45 0.07
N GLN A 165 -13.67 9.69 0.76
CA GLN A 165 -12.33 9.84 0.16
C GLN A 165 -11.48 8.58 0.26
N ILE A 166 -12.00 7.53 0.87
CA ILE A 166 -11.35 6.22 0.95
C ILE A 166 -12.12 5.20 0.10
N PRO A 167 -11.47 4.12 -0.36
CA PRO A 167 -12.16 3.01 -1.00
C PRO A 167 -13.22 2.41 -0.07
N GLU A 168 -14.27 1.83 -0.65
CA GLU A 168 -15.26 1.10 0.14
C GLU A 168 -14.59 -0.01 0.93
N PRO A 169 -14.70 -0.02 2.28
CA PRO A 169 -14.00 -0.98 3.10
C PRO A 169 -14.76 -2.30 3.21
N ASP A 170 -14.03 -3.41 3.20
CA ASP A 170 -14.57 -4.73 3.55
C ASP A 170 -14.85 -4.83 5.05
N ILE A 171 -14.05 -4.14 5.87
CA ILE A 171 -14.17 -4.11 7.33
C ILE A 171 -14.12 -2.66 7.81
N ALA A 172 -15.16 -2.21 8.50
CA ALA A 172 -15.24 -0.90 9.10
C ALA A 172 -15.16 -0.98 10.63
N ILE A 173 -14.17 -0.31 11.21
CA ILE A 173 -13.86 -0.37 12.64
C ILE A 173 -13.99 1.02 13.25
N SER A 174 -14.87 1.14 14.25
CA SER A 174 -14.99 2.35 15.05
C SER A 174 -13.89 2.40 16.12
N MET A 175 -13.25 3.56 16.27
CA MET A 175 -12.21 3.78 17.29
C MET A 175 -12.77 4.04 18.70
N GLY A 176 -14.07 4.05 18.86
CA GLY A 176 -14.74 4.49 20.06
C GLY A 176 -15.06 5.99 19.99
N CYS A 177 -16.33 6.31 20.02
CA CYS A 177 -16.84 7.68 20.11
C CYS A 177 -17.59 7.82 21.42
N ASN A 178 -17.25 8.83 22.22
CA ASN A 178 -17.97 9.16 23.45
C ASN A 178 -19.35 9.79 23.17
N VAL A 179 -19.66 10.05 21.92
CA VAL A 179 -20.91 10.58 21.37
C VAL A 179 -21.19 9.80 20.10
N GLU A 180 -22.45 9.55 19.81
CA GLU A 180 -22.98 8.74 18.69
C GLU A 180 -22.00 8.38 17.59
N CYS A 181 -21.75 7.08 17.40
CA CYS A 181 -20.89 6.59 16.32
C CYS A 181 -21.38 7.14 14.99
N PRO A 182 -20.52 7.76 14.18
CA PRO A 182 -20.94 8.33 12.91
C PRO A 182 -21.53 7.25 12.01
N PHE A 183 -22.71 7.52 11.44
CA PHE A 183 -23.32 6.61 10.48
C PHE A 183 -22.53 6.65 9.16
N ILE A 184 -21.98 5.50 8.76
CA ILE A 184 -21.18 5.33 7.55
C ILE A 184 -21.94 4.67 6.39
N GLY A 185 -23.27 4.65 6.44
CA GLY A 185 -24.11 3.97 5.47
C GLY A 185 -24.36 2.48 5.79
N ARG A 186 -23.61 1.90 6.72
CA ARG A 186 -23.75 0.52 7.22
C ARG A 186 -23.34 0.45 8.70
N PRO A 187 -23.68 -0.63 9.42
CA PRO A 187 -23.14 -0.88 10.75
C PRO A 187 -21.61 -1.06 10.71
N PHE A 188 -20.94 -0.70 11.81
CA PHE A 188 -19.54 -1.08 12.01
C PHE A 188 -19.43 -2.58 12.30
N ASP A 189 -18.37 -3.20 11.75
CA ASP A 189 -18.07 -4.60 12.03
C ASP A 189 -17.48 -4.77 13.42
N GLU A 190 -16.74 -3.77 13.91
CA GLU A 190 -16.14 -3.73 15.24
C GLU A 190 -16.15 -2.32 15.83
N ASN A 191 -16.16 -2.27 17.16
CA ASN A 191 -15.93 -1.05 17.92
C ASN A 191 -14.81 -1.32 18.95
N TRP A 192 -13.67 -0.61 18.79
CA TRP A 192 -12.55 -0.79 19.71
C TRP A 192 -12.67 -0.02 21.02
N GLY A 193 -13.60 0.91 21.13
CA GLY A 193 -13.96 1.58 22.38
C GLY A 193 -12.82 2.39 23.03
N LEU A 194 -11.87 2.87 22.24
CA LEU A 194 -10.66 3.54 22.73
C LEU A 194 -10.96 4.93 23.27
N GLU A 195 -10.38 5.27 24.40
CA GLU A 195 -10.43 6.64 24.93
C GLU A 195 -9.67 7.61 24.02
N ASP A 196 -10.08 8.90 24.02
CA ASP A 196 -9.35 9.94 23.30
C ASP A 196 -8.14 10.43 24.12
N PRO A 197 -6.91 10.24 23.60
CA PRO A 197 -5.71 10.66 24.31
C PRO A 197 -5.36 12.14 24.10
N THR A 198 -6.13 12.86 23.27
CA THR A 198 -5.84 14.27 22.93
C THR A 198 -5.80 15.14 24.19
N GLY A 199 -4.67 15.82 24.42
CA GLY A 199 -4.44 16.67 25.59
C GLY A 199 -4.10 15.95 26.88
N LYS A 200 -3.94 14.62 26.85
CA LYS A 200 -3.48 13.80 27.99
C LYS A 200 -1.94 13.70 28.02
N SER A 201 -1.41 13.07 29.06
CA SER A 201 0.03 12.83 29.20
C SER A 201 0.55 11.83 28.16
N ASP A 202 1.87 11.87 27.87
CA ASP A 202 2.52 10.91 26.99
C ASP A 202 2.28 9.46 27.42
N ALA A 203 2.28 9.19 28.72
CA ALA A 203 2.05 7.85 29.28
C ALA A 203 0.63 7.33 28.99
N GLU A 204 -0.38 8.20 29.03
CA GLU A 204 -1.75 7.83 28.67
C GLU A 204 -1.88 7.67 27.15
N PHE A 205 -1.19 8.50 26.39
CA PHE A 205 -1.15 8.41 24.93
C PHE A 205 -0.50 7.10 24.49
N GLU A 206 0.64 6.72 25.09
CA GLU A 206 1.35 5.47 24.81
C GLU A 206 0.49 4.24 25.10
N LYS A 207 -0.36 4.27 26.15
CA LYS A 207 -1.32 3.17 26.43
C LYS A 207 -2.31 2.98 25.28
N ILE A 208 -2.84 4.08 24.73
CA ILE A 208 -3.78 3.99 23.60
C ILE A 208 -3.07 3.45 22.35
N ILE A 209 -1.81 3.82 22.13
CA ILE A 209 -1.00 3.26 21.04
C ILE A 209 -0.82 1.74 21.23
N ASP A 210 -0.53 1.29 22.46
CA ASP A 210 -0.38 -0.14 22.79
C ASP A 210 -1.69 -0.92 22.54
N GLU A 211 -2.83 -0.34 22.92
CA GLU A 211 -4.15 -0.94 22.68
C GLU A 211 -4.46 -1.05 21.19
N ILE A 212 -4.14 -0.01 20.41
CA ILE A 212 -4.31 -0.03 18.95
C ILE A 212 -3.40 -1.09 18.33
N GLU A 213 -2.13 -1.15 18.70
CA GLU A 213 -1.18 -2.16 18.22
C GLU A 213 -1.69 -3.57 18.50
N ALA A 214 -2.11 -3.85 19.74
CA ALA A 214 -2.65 -5.15 20.12
C ALA A 214 -3.89 -5.53 19.26
N ASN A 215 -4.77 -4.58 19.00
CA ASN A 215 -5.96 -4.80 18.17
C ASN A 215 -5.62 -5.02 16.70
N ILE A 216 -4.63 -4.29 16.14
CA ILE A 216 -4.11 -4.51 14.79
C ILE A 216 -3.53 -5.93 14.64
N LEU A 217 -2.74 -6.38 15.61
CA LEU A 217 -2.15 -7.73 15.60
C LEU A 217 -3.22 -8.83 15.68
N LYS A 218 -4.26 -8.65 16.50
CA LYS A 218 -5.41 -9.57 16.57
C LYS A 218 -6.17 -9.59 15.24
N LEU A 219 -6.39 -8.43 14.64
CA LEU A 219 -7.05 -8.31 13.34
C LEU A 219 -6.22 -9.02 12.25
N LYS A 220 -4.90 -8.83 12.25
CA LYS A 220 -3.97 -9.52 11.36
C LYS A 220 -4.07 -11.03 11.50
N GLU A 221 -4.03 -11.55 12.71
CA GLU A 221 -4.12 -12.99 12.99
C GLU A 221 -5.45 -13.57 12.48
N ARG A 222 -6.57 -12.90 12.76
CA ARG A 222 -7.88 -13.35 12.32
C ARG A 222 -8.01 -13.39 10.80
N LEU A 223 -7.63 -12.30 10.12
CA LEU A 223 -7.72 -12.22 8.67
C LEU A 223 -6.68 -13.10 7.96
N GLY A 224 -5.54 -13.36 8.62
CA GLY A 224 -4.52 -14.29 8.13
C GLY A 224 -5.02 -15.72 8.11
N LYS A 225 -5.77 -16.16 9.11
CA LYS A 225 -6.37 -17.51 9.17
C LYS A 225 -7.37 -17.74 8.03
N ASP A 226 -8.17 -16.74 7.69
CA ASP A 226 -9.09 -16.80 6.53
C ASP A 226 -8.34 -17.04 5.20
N VAL A 227 -7.06 -16.72 5.15
CA VAL A 227 -6.19 -16.92 3.98
C VAL A 227 -5.57 -18.33 4.00
N GLU A 228 -5.26 -18.90 5.16
CA GLU A 228 -4.64 -20.23 5.29
C GLU A 228 -5.62 -21.38 5.09
N GLU A 229 -6.87 -21.23 5.52
CA GLU A 229 -7.91 -22.28 5.29
C GLU A 229 -8.21 -22.52 3.81
N CYS A 230 -7.78 -21.63 2.92
CA CYS A 230 -7.92 -21.77 1.47
C CYS A 230 -6.72 -22.44 0.77
N ARG A 231 -5.69 -22.92 1.52
CA ARG A 231 -4.61 -23.71 0.90
C ARG A 231 -5.03 -25.15 0.70
N PRO A 232 -4.79 -25.74 -0.49
CA PRO A 232 -5.06 -27.17 -0.70
C PRO A 232 -4.18 -28.02 0.22
N ALA A 233 -4.77 -29.10 0.74
CA ALA A 233 -4.17 -30.02 1.73
C ALA A 233 -2.91 -30.78 1.23
N GLU A 234 -2.38 -30.49 0.07
CA GLU A 234 -1.26 -31.22 -0.55
C GLU A 234 0.13 -30.70 -0.17
N GLU A 235 0.25 -29.58 0.50
CA GLU A 235 1.56 -29.04 0.93
C GLU A 235 1.90 -29.28 2.41
N GLN A 236 1.14 -30.11 3.13
CA GLN A 236 1.38 -30.40 4.54
C GLN A 236 2.27 -31.63 4.81
N ASN A 237 2.83 -32.26 3.76
CA ASN A 237 3.70 -33.41 3.92
C ASN A 237 4.99 -33.24 3.09
N VAL A 238 5.94 -32.42 3.56
CA VAL A 238 7.37 -32.53 3.27
C VAL A 238 8.16 -32.20 4.54
#